data_0ffd3cdffd3c033bd149c7e30e28eab0
#
_entry.id   0ffd3cdffd3c033bd149c7e30e28eab0
#
_cell.length_a   1.000
_cell.length_b   1.000
_cell.length_c   1.000
_cell.angle_alpha   90.00
_cell.angle_beta   90.00
_cell.angle_gamma   90.00
#
_symmetry.space_group_name_H-M   'P 1'
#
loop_
_entity.id
_entity.type
_entity.pdbx_description
1 polymer ?
#
loop_
_entity_poly.entity_id
_entity_poly.type
_entity_poly.pdbx_seq_one_letter_code
_entity_poly.pdbx_strand_id
1 'polypeptide(L)'
;MVKVIPPRLVEPYLTGQRLVIAGYVYRAGDCSFSTPSEYYQSLALGYEGSEFSADMPELFVLRWIALEMSASLVPGPRPASGGPVSAVPEFFTLPVPIPVGAEMSRVTFGAEEFIGRHDGQVWLRPLREA
;
A
#
# COMPACT_ATOMS: atom_id res chain seq x y z
N MET A 1 7.94 2.94 -4.42
CA MET A 1 7.52 2.22 -3.21
C MET A 1 6.06 1.81 -3.32
N VAL A 2 5.70 0.77 -2.61
CA VAL A 2 4.34 0.24 -2.55
C VAL A 2 3.93 0.07 -1.10
N LYS A 3 2.69 0.42 -0.79
CA LYS A 3 2.05 0.10 0.49
C LYS A 3 0.68 -0.50 0.22
N VAL A 4 0.39 -1.63 0.88
CA VAL A 4 -0.96 -2.19 0.90
C VAL A 4 -1.72 -1.51 2.04
N ILE A 5 -2.90 -0.98 1.74
CA ILE A 5 -3.70 -0.26 2.72
C ILE A 5 -4.97 -1.05 3.06
N PRO A 6 -5.37 -1.05 4.34
CA PRO A 6 -6.64 -1.66 4.73
C PRO A 6 -7.83 -0.97 4.05
N PRO A 7 -8.89 -1.70 3.69
CA PRO A 7 -10.06 -1.09 3.06
C PRO A 7 -10.66 0.07 3.83
N ARG A 8 -10.62 0.05 5.17
CA ARG A 8 -11.15 1.12 6.01
C ARG A 8 -10.42 2.47 5.84
N LEU A 9 -9.19 2.46 5.29
CA LEU A 9 -8.42 3.69 5.09
C LEU A 9 -8.61 4.30 3.70
N VAL A 10 -9.29 3.63 2.78
CA VAL A 10 -9.47 4.12 1.41
C VAL A 10 -10.23 5.44 1.39
N GLU A 11 -11.41 5.50 2.00
CA GLU A 11 -12.19 6.73 2.07
C GLU A 11 -11.49 7.86 2.84
N PRO A 12 -10.88 7.60 4.02
CA PRO A 12 -10.09 8.63 4.69
C PRO A 12 -8.98 9.22 3.82
N TYR A 13 -8.29 8.41 3.01
CA TYR A 13 -7.31 8.94 2.06
C TYR A 13 -7.99 9.80 1.00
N LEU A 14 -8.99 9.26 0.32
CA LEU A 14 -9.61 9.94 -0.81
C LEU A 14 -10.34 11.23 -0.43
N THR A 15 -10.83 11.33 0.79
CA THR A 15 -11.56 12.52 1.30
C THR A 15 -10.64 13.53 1.99
N GLY A 16 -9.35 13.24 2.09
CA GLY A 16 -8.38 14.14 2.71
C GLY A 16 -8.35 14.11 4.24
N GLN A 17 -9.00 13.13 4.86
CA GLN A 17 -8.94 12.95 6.31
C GLN A 17 -7.62 12.31 6.75
N ARG A 18 -7.01 11.50 5.90
CA ARG A 18 -5.70 10.91 6.14
C ARG A 18 -4.70 11.47 5.14
N LEU A 19 -3.68 12.13 5.66
CA LEU A 19 -2.72 12.91 4.87
C LEU A 19 -1.30 12.34 4.90
N VAL A 20 -1.11 11.18 5.54
CA VAL A 20 0.22 10.62 5.75
C VAL A 20 0.27 9.15 5.33
N ILE A 21 1.47 8.71 4.94
CA ILE A 21 1.81 7.31 4.75
C ILE A 21 2.74 6.89 5.89
N ALA A 22 2.45 5.77 6.53
CA ALA A 22 3.24 5.26 7.64
C ALA A 22 3.19 3.73 7.70
N GLY A 23 4.18 3.13 8.31
CA GLY A 23 4.23 1.70 8.55
C GLY A 23 5.04 0.94 7.51
N TYR A 24 4.68 -0.31 7.26
CA TYR A 24 5.43 -1.17 6.36
C TYR A 24 5.19 -0.82 4.91
N VAL A 25 6.29 -0.72 4.15
CA VAL A 25 6.30 -0.41 2.72
C VAL A 25 7.30 -1.31 2.02
N TYR A 26 7.19 -1.41 0.69
CA TYR A 26 7.99 -2.31 -0.12
C TYR A 26 8.46 -1.59 -1.38
N ARG A 27 9.52 -2.11 -2.00
CA ARG A 27 9.94 -1.60 -3.31
C ARG A 27 8.97 -2.09 -4.38
N ALA A 28 8.54 -1.18 -5.27
CA ALA A 28 7.61 -1.52 -6.33
C ALA A 28 8.16 -2.62 -7.26
N GLY A 29 9.45 -2.62 -7.54
CA GLY A 29 10.10 -3.64 -8.36
C GLY A 29 10.08 -5.04 -7.77
N ASP A 30 9.89 -5.17 -6.46
CA ASP A 30 9.78 -6.46 -5.76
C ASP A 30 8.33 -6.97 -5.70
N CYS A 31 7.35 -6.17 -6.13
CA CYS A 31 5.92 -6.44 -5.95
C CYS A 31 5.21 -6.62 -7.30
N SER A 32 5.63 -7.58 -8.10
CA SER A 32 5.00 -7.92 -9.37
C SER A 32 3.88 -8.95 -9.16
N PHE A 33 2.89 -8.59 -8.38
CA PHE A 33 1.77 -9.47 -8.03
C PHE A 33 0.52 -9.08 -8.78
N SER A 34 -0.35 -10.05 -9.08
CA SER A 34 -1.54 -9.87 -9.90
C SER A 34 -2.84 -10.05 -9.13
N THR A 35 -2.82 -10.68 -7.97
CA THR A 35 -4.02 -11.00 -7.20
C THR A 35 -3.88 -10.58 -5.75
N PRO A 36 -5.01 -10.34 -5.04
CA PRO A 36 -4.96 -10.09 -3.61
C PRO A 36 -4.26 -11.20 -2.83
N SER A 37 -4.49 -12.45 -3.21
CA SER A 37 -3.86 -13.59 -2.54
C SER A 37 -2.34 -13.59 -2.67
N GLU A 38 -1.81 -13.21 -3.85
CA GLU A 38 -0.37 -13.09 -4.05
C GLU A 38 0.23 -12.01 -3.16
N TYR A 39 -0.40 -10.84 -3.06
CA TYR A 39 0.00 -9.79 -2.12
C TYR A 39 -0.03 -10.28 -0.68
N TYR A 40 -1.13 -10.92 -0.30
CA TYR A 40 -1.32 -11.42 1.06
C TYR A 40 -0.21 -12.38 1.48
N GLN A 41 0.11 -13.36 0.63
CA GLN A 41 1.11 -14.38 0.93
C GLN A 41 2.52 -13.82 0.84
N SER A 42 2.84 -13.09 -0.22
CA SER A 42 4.20 -12.63 -0.49
C SER A 42 4.66 -11.54 0.46
N LEU A 43 3.76 -10.68 0.91
CA LEU A 43 4.05 -9.58 1.84
C LEU A 43 3.74 -9.94 3.30
N ALA A 44 3.39 -11.18 3.58
CA ALA A 44 3.08 -11.66 4.92
C ALA A 44 2.02 -10.80 5.63
N LEU A 45 0.92 -10.54 4.93
CA LEU A 45 -0.14 -9.69 5.46
C LEU A 45 -1.00 -10.38 6.54
N GLY A 46 -0.80 -11.68 6.75
CA GLY A 46 -1.56 -12.48 7.72
C GLY A 46 -1.00 -12.48 9.13
N TYR A 47 -0.44 -11.37 9.59
CA TYR A 47 0.05 -11.23 10.96
C TYR A 47 -1.11 -11.13 11.96
N GLU A 48 -0.82 -11.37 13.23
CA GLU A 48 -1.81 -11.29 14.31
C GLU A 48 -2.44 -9.87 14.36
N GLY A 49 -3.76 -9.81 14.39
CA GLY A 49 -4.49 -8.56 14.39
C GLY A 49 -4.62 -7.91 13.01
N SER A 50 -4.18 -8.59 11.94
CA SER A 50 -4.26 -8.07 10.58
C SER A 50 -5.71 -7.89 10.12
N GLU A 51 -5.94 -6.82 9.36
CA GLU A 51 -7.21 -6.55 8.69
C GLU A 51 -7.30 -7.25 7.33
N PHE A 52 -6.23 -7.93 6.90
CA PHE A 52 -6.18 -8.65 5.63
C PHE A 52 -6.49 -10.13 5.84
N SER A 53 -7.11 -10.76 4.82
CA SER A 53 -7.38 -12.18 4.83
C SER A 53 -6.97 -12.82 3.51
N ALA A 54 -6.68 -14.13 3.53
CA ALA A 54 -6.20 -14.86 2.36
C ALA A 54 -7.22 -14.92 1.22
N ASP A 55 -8.50 -14.79 1.53
CA ASP A 55 -9.62 -14.93 0.60
C ASP A 55 -10.30 -13.61 0.27
N MET A 56 -9.73 -12.49 0.66
CA MET A 56 -10.35 -11.19 0.39
C MET A 56 -10.44 -10.95 -1.12
N PRO A 57 -11.60 -10.43 -1.62
CA PRO A 57 -11.83 -10.28 -3.06
C PRO A 57 -11.07 -9.11 -3.67
N GLU A 58 -10.63 -8.16 -2.86
CA GLU A 58 -9.91 -6.99 -3.31
C GLU A 58 -8.98 -6.47 -2.23
N LEU A 59 -7.96 -5.74 -2.66
CA LEU A 59 -7.16 -4.90 -1.78
C LEU A 59 -6.73 -3.64 -2.51
N PHE A 60 -6.23 -2.67 -1.76
CA PHE A 60 -5.83 -1.39 -2.30
C PHE A 60 -4.35 -1.18 -2.06
N VAL A 61 -3.68 -0.58 -3.03
CA VAL A 61 -2.25 -0.30 -2.95
C VAL A 61 -1.99 1.17 -3.27
N LEU A 62 -1.01 1.74 -2.58
CA LEU A 62 -0.43 3.04 -2.89
C LEU A 62 0.93 2.79 -3.52
N ARG A 63 1.24 3.51 -4.60
CA ARG A 63 2.55 3.49 -5.25
C ARG A 63 3.07 4.91 -5.40
N TRP A 64 4.35 5.11 -5.16
CA TRP A 64 4.99 6.42 -5.28
C TRP A 64 6.48 6.29 -5.51
N ILE A 65 7.10 7.39 -5.94
CA ILE A 65 8.56 7.49 -6.07
C ILE A 65 9.10 8.05 -4.75
N ALA A 66 10.01 7.32 -4.10
CA ALA A 66 10.45 7.58 -2.75
C ALA A 66 11.73 8.43 -2.66
N LEU A 67 11.89 9.42 -3.53
CA LEU A 67 13.12 10.22 -3.58
C LEU A 67 13.40 10.95 -2.26
N GLU A 68 12.36 11.51 -1.64
CA GLU A 68 12.50 12.25 -0.39
C GLU A 68 12.25 11.39 0.84
N MET A 69 11.63 10.23 0.67
CA MET A 69 11.30 9.33 1.78
C MET A 69 12.46 8.43 2.18
N SER A 70 13.49 8.33 1.36
CA SER A 70 14.60 7.40 1.60
C SER A 70 15.28 7.61 2.95
N ALA A 71 15.28 8.85 3.45
CA ALA A 71 15.86 9.17 4.75
C ALA A 71 15.02 8.69 5.94
N SER A 72 13.72 8.43 5.73
CA SER A 72 12.81 7.92 6.77
C SER A 72 12.57 6.42 6.68
N LEU A 73 13.10 5.78 5.63
CA LEU A 73 12.94 4.33 5.46
C LEU A 73 14.02 3.60 6.27
N VAL A 74 13.59 2.68 7.09
CA VAL A 74 14.48 1.78 7.80
C VAL A 74 14.22 0.36 7.35
N PRO A 75 15.27 -0.45 7.12
CA PRO A 75 15.07 -1.87 6.89
C PRO A 75 14.38 -2.47 8.10
N GLY A 76 13.31 -3.22 7.85
CA GLY A 76 12.61 -3.83 8.95
C GLY A 76 12.51 -5.32 8.81
N PRO A 77 13.01 -6.12 9.75
CA PRO A 77 12.25 -7.31 10.05
C PRO A 77 11.12 -6.93 10.98
N ARG A 78 9.95 -7.48 10.77
CA ARG A 78 8.93 -7.46 11.80
C ARG A 78 9.48 -8.15 13.04
N PRO A 79 9.06 -7.73 14.25
CA PRO A 79 9.49 -8.41 15.46
C PRO A 79 9.26 -9.92 15.34
N ALA A 80 10.24 -10.69 15.76
CA ALA A 80 10.17 -12.15 15.71
C ALA A 80 9.18 -12.65 16.75
N SER A 81 7.91 -12.66 16.45
CA SER A 81 6.85 -13.18 17.29
C SER A 81 6.26 -14.49 16.74
N GLY A 82 7.00 -15.19 15.86
CA GLY A 82 6.51 -16.42 15.25
C GLY A 82 5.50 -16.22 14.14
N GLY A 83 5.27 -14.98 13.69
CA GLY A 83 4.37 -14.67 12.60
C GLY A 83 4.97 -14.90 11.21
N PRO A 84 4.18 -14.75 10.14
CA PRO A 84 4.66 -14.92 8.78
C PRO A 84 5.76 -13.90 8.44
N VAL A 85 6.67 -14.30 7.56
CA VAL A 85 7.78 -13.47 7.09
C VAL A 85 7.54 -13.11 5.63
N SER A 86 7.74 -11.83 5.28
CA SER A 86 7.64 -11.37 3.91
C SER A 86 8.66 -12.07 3.01
N ALA A 87 8.23 -12.48 1.81
CA ALA A 87 9.11 -13.06 0.80
C ALA A 87 10.00 -12.00 0.13
N VAL A 88 9.70 -10.72 0.30
CA VAL A 88 10.47 -9.60 -0.26
C VAL A 88 10.93 -8.68 0.87
N PRO A 89 11.98 -7.88 0.64
CA PRO A 89 12.46 -6.95 1.66
C PRO A 89 11.37 -5.98 2.11
N GLU A 90 11.23 -5.82 3.43
CA GLU A 90 10.33 -4.86 4.05
C GLU A 90 11.08 -3.64 4.52
N PHE A 91 10.45 -2.50 4.42
CA PHE A 91 10.91 -1.24 4.99
C PHE A 91 9.82 -0.67 5.88
N PHE A 92 10.22 0.10 6.86
CA PHE A 92 9.31 0.81 7.74
C PHE A 92 9.50 2.31 7.53
N THR A 93 8.40 3.05 7.40
CA THR A 93 8.45 4.51 7.36
C THR A 93 7.68 5.11 8.52
N LEU A 94 8.27 6.12 9.16
CA LEU A 94 7.54 7.01 10.05
C LEU A 94 6.51 7.80 9.24
N PRO A 95 5.50 8.41 9.88
CA PRO A 95 4.50 9.19 9.16
C PRO A 95 5.16 10.26 8.30
N VAL A 96 4.85 10.23 7.00
CA VAL A 96 5.32 11.20 6.01
C VAL A 96 4.14 11.69 5.19
N PRO A 97 4.16 12.94 4.69
CA PRO A 97 3.11 13.42 3.80
C PRO A 97 3.00 12.53 2.56
N ILE A 98 1.78 12.43 2.01
CA ILE A 98 1.57 11.71 0.76
C ILE A 98 2.36 12.41 -0.34
N PRO A 99 3.29 11.70 -1.02
CA PRO A 99 4.09 12.31 -2.08
C PRO A 99 3.25 12.76 -3.26
N VAL A 100 3.65 13.87 -3.90
CA VAL A 100 3.07 14.28 -5.17
C VAL A 100 3.28 13.17 -6.19
N GLY A 101 2.22 12.82 -6.91
CA GLY A 101 2.26 11.77 -7.91
C GLY A 101 1.99 10.36 -7.35
N ALA A 102 1.76 10.21 -6.04
CA ALA A 102 1.34 8.93 -5.49
C ALA A 102 0.04 8.46 -6.15
N GLU A 103 -0.02 7.17 -6.48
CA GLU A 103 -1.18 6.58 -7.13
C GLU A 103 -1.83 5.54 -6.23
N MET A 104 -3.16 5.51 -6.22
CA MET A 104 -3.95 4.49 -5.55
C MET A 104 -4.59 3.59 -6.59
N SER A 105 -4.51 2.29 -6.40
CA SER A 105 -5.15 1.29 -7.26
C SER A 105 -5.88 0.25 -6.42
N ARG A 106 -6.93 -0.31 -7.03
CA ARG A 106 -7.66 -1.45 -6.48
C ARG A 106 -7.21 -2.70 -7.22
N VAL A 107 -6.77 -3.70 -6.47
CA VAL A 107 -6.35 -4.99 -7.01
C VAL A 107 -7.48 -5.99 -6.75
N THR A 108 -7.99 -6.59 -7.81
CA THR A 108 -8.97 -7.67 -7.77
C THR A 108 -8.37 -8.90 -8.44
N PHE A 109 -9.10 -9.98 -8.46
CA PHE A 109 -8.64 -11.20 -9.13
C PHE A 109 -8.54 -10.95 -10.64
N GLY A 110 -7.31 -10.84 -11.14
CA GLY A 110 -7.03 -10.67 -12.56
C GLY A 110 -7.09 -9.24 -13.09
N ALA A 111 -7.27 -8.23 -12.22
CA ALA A 111 -7.33 -6.83 -12.66
C ALA A 111 -6.76 -5.88 -11.61
N GLU A 112 -6.17 -4.79 -12.10
CA GLU A 112 -5.78 -3.67 -11.27
C GLU A 112 -6.43 -2.41 -11.83
N GLU A 113 -7.25 -1.74 -11.01
CA GLU A 113 -7.98 -0.55 -11.40
C GLU A 113 -7.37 0.68 -10.77
N PHE A 114 -6.99 1.64 -11.60
CA PHE A 114 -6.51 2.94 -11.13
C PHE A 114 -7.66 3.72 -10.47
N ILE A 115 -7.43 4.18 -9.24
CA ILE A 115 -8.43 4.94 -8.47
C ILE A 115 -8.14 6.44 -8.53
N GLY A 116 -6.89 6.85 -8.36
CA GLY A 116 -6.55 8.26 -8.37
C GLY A 116 -5.08 8.53 -8.17
N ARG A 117 -4.68 9.78 -8.43
CA ARG A 117 -3.32 10.29 -8.24
C ARG A 117 -3.34 11.50 -7.34
N HIS A 118 -2.39 11.60 -6.43
CA HIS A 118 -2.27 12.71 -5.51
C HIS A 118 -1.45 13.86 -6.14
N ASP A 119 -1.97 15.08 -6.07
CA ASP A 119 -1.30 16.26 -6.62
C ASP A 119 -0.49 17.07 -5.61
N GLY A 120 -0.42 16.58 -4.37
CA GLY A 120 0.21 17.26 -3.24
C GLY A 120 -0.80 17.82 -2.25
N GLN A 121 -2.07 17.90 -2.62
CA GLN A 121 -3.15 18.41 -1.78
C GLN A 121 -4.38 17.50 -1.78
N VAL A 122 -4.80 17.03 -2.94
CA VAL A 122 -5.99 16.20 -3.10
C VAL A 122 -5.72 15.03 -4.04
N TRP A 123 -6.61 14.04 -3.98
CA TRP A 123 -6.61 12.93 -4.92
C TRP A 123 -7.42 13.31 -6.16
N LEU A 124 -6.76 13.30 -7.32
CA LEU A 124 -7.41 13.52 -8.62
C LEU A 124 -7.87 12.15 -9.13
N ARG A 125 -9.15 12.03 -9.36
CA ARG A 125 -9.77 10.78 -9.83
C ARG A 125 -10.05 10.87 -11.33
N PRO A 126 -10.00 9.73 -12.07
CA PRO A 126 -10.34 9.73 -13.48
C PRO A 126 -11.79 10.21 -13.69
N LEU A 127 -12.02 10.95 -14.77
CA LEU A 127 -13.37 11.32 -15.16
C LEU A 127 -14.17 10.05 -15.51
N ARG A 128 -15.35 9.94 -14.92
CA ARG A 128 -16.29 8.91 -15.33
C ARG A 128 -17.01 9.41 -16.58
N GLU A 129 -16.92 8.63 -17.64
CA GLU A 129 -17.82 8.82 -18.76
C GLU A 129 -19.25 8.52 -18.30
N ALA A 130 -20.13 9.44 -18.60
CA ALA A 130 -21.55 9.30 -18.26
C ALA A 130 -22.19 8.15 -19.04
#